data_306de85d4e20e1e42e82a3c8644d90ca
#
_entry.id   306de85d4e20e1e42e82a3c8644d90ca
#
_cell.length_a   1.000
_cell.length_b   1.000
_cell.length_c   1.000
_cell.angle_alpha   90.00
_cell.angle_beta   90.00
_cell.angle_gamma   90.00
#
_symmetry.space_group_name_H-M   'P 1'
#
loop_
_entity.id
_entity.type
_entity.pdbx_description
1 polymer ?
#
loop_
_entity_poly.entity_id
_entity_poly.type
_entity_poly.pdbx_seq_one_letter_code
_entity_poly.pdbx_strand_id
1 'polypeptide(L)'
;MKKKQTMEGVVHGVFLFLGLITVGCVLLITVYLIVSGLPAISKIGLGKFLFGSEWASTAAEAKFGILPFILTSVYGTCGAILIGVPVGFLTAVFLSKMVPKKLRTVMESAVSLLAGIPSVVYGLVGMLVLVPGIRKLFHVPDGASLLAAIIVLAIMILPSIIKVSVTALEAVPPEYEDASLALGATKEETWFRVSVPAARSGIAAAVVLGVGRALGEAMAVIMVSGNAPNMPSLFESVRFLTTAVASEMSYSSGLQRQALFSIALVLYLFILLINAALNYFLKRNALG
;
A
#
# COMPACT_ATOMS: atom_id res chain seq x y z
N MET A 1 -20.52 -5.99 42.72
CA MET A 1 -19.11 -6.29 42.34
C MET A 1 -18.95 -7.61 41.60
N LYS A 2 -19.40 -8.76 42.10
CA LYS A 2 -19.25 -10.08 41.41
C LYS A 2 -19.78 -10.11 39.95
N LYS A 3 -20.97 -9.56 39.67
CA LYS A 3 -21.58 -9.57 38.34
C LYS A 3 -20.76 -8.75 37.28
N LYS A 4 -20.06 -7.69 37.71
CA LYS A 4 -19.18 -6.89 36.86
C LYS A 4 -17.90 -7.66 36.52
N GLN A 5 -17.29 -8.35 37.48
CA GLN A 5 -16.10 -9.18 37.28
C GLN A 5 -16.39 -10.39 36.36
N THR A 6 -17.57 -11.00 36.47
CA THR A 6 -17.99 -12.12 35.59
C THR A 6 -18.16 -11.61 34.14
N MET A 7 -18.74 -10.42 33.95
CA MET A 7 -18.95 -9.84 32.63
C MET A 7 -17.60 -9.42 31.97
N GLU A 8 -16.68 -8.87 32.77
CA GLU A 8 -15.32 -8.55 32.32
C GLU A 8 -14.56 -9.82 31.90
N GLY A 9 -14.71 -10.92 32.65
CA GLY A 9 -14.12 -12.23 32.29
C GLY A 9 -14.66 -12.79 30.98
N VAL A 10 -15.97 -12.70 30.77
CA VAL A 10 -16.61 -13.14 29.51
C VAL A 10 -16.14 -12.30 28.34
N VAL A 11 -16.10 -10.96 28.49
CA VAL A 11 -15.62 -10.04 27.44
C VAL A 11 -14.16 -10.34 27.10
N HIS A 12 -13.31 -10.52 28.12
CA HIS A 12 -11.91 -10.88 27.91
C HIS A 12 -11.76 -12.22 27.16
N GLY A 13 -12.56 -13.23 27.54
CA GLY A 13 -12.58 -14.54 26.85
C GLY A 13 -12.99 -14.42 25.39
N VAL A 14 -14.00 -13.60 25.09
CA VAL A 14 -14.44 -13.35 23.70
C VAL A 14 -13.34 -12.66 22.88
N PHE A 15 -12.70 -11.60 23.42
CA PHE A 15 -11.61 -10.92 22.72
C PHE A 15 -10.39 -11.83 22.50
N LEU A 16 -10.03 -12.64 23.49
CA LEU A 16 -8.95 -13.62 23.35
C LEU A 16 -9.28 -14.66 22.26
N PHE A 17 -10.50 -15.17 22.23
CA PHE A 17 -10.95 -16.11 21.22
C PHE A 17 -10.91 -15.52 19.81
N LEU A 18 -11.44 -14.31 19.64
CA LEU A 18 -11.40 -13.60 18.36
C LEU A 18 -9.95 -13.31 17.92
N GLY A 19 -9.08 -12.91 18.85
CA GLY A 19 -7.65 -12.72 18.59
C GLY A 19 -6.96 -14.02 18.13
N LEU A 20 -7.24 -15.14 18.79
CA LEU A 20 -6.71 -16.45 18.41
C LEU A 20 -7.20 -16.90 17.03
N ILE A 21 -8.48 -16.67 16.69
CA ILE A 21 -9.01 -16.93 15.36
C ILE A 21 -8.24 -16.12 14.31
N THR A 22 -8.04 -14.81 14.53
CA THR A 22 -7.33 -13.94 13.59
C THR A 22 -5.91 -14.44 13.33
N VAL A 23 -5.16 -14.77 14.38
CA VAL A 23 -3.81 -15.34 14.27
C VAL A 23 -3.86 -16.69 13.56
N GLY A 24 -4.82 -17.55 13.90
CA GLY A 24 -5.03 -18.85 13.26
C GLY A 24 -5.29 -18.72 11.74
N CYS A 25 -6.12 -17.77 11.33
CA CYS A 25 -6.37 -17.49 9.90
C CYS A 25 -5.10 -17.05 9.17
N VAL A 26 -4.29 -16.17 9.76
CA VAL A 26 -3.02 -15.74 9.16
C VAL A 26 -2.06 -16.90 9.00
N LEU A 27 -1.92 -17.74 10.04
CA LEU A 27 -1.09 -18.94 9.99
C LEU A 27 -1.58 -19.93 8.93
N LEU A 28 -2.89 -20.15 8.84
CA LEU A 28 -3.50 -21.02 7.84
C LEU A 28 -3.19 -20.52 6.41
N ILE A 29 -3.38 -19.22 6.14
CA ILE A 29 -3.04 -18.62 4.84
C ILE A 29 -1.55 -18.80 4.53
N THR A 30 -0.68 -18.55 5.50
CA THR A 30 0.77 -18.70 5.35
C THR A 30 1.14 -20.13 4.98
N VAL A 31 0.65 -21.11 5.74
CA VAL A 31 0.90 -22.55 5.48
C VAL A 31 0.34 -22.94 4.10
N TYR A 32 -0.87 -22.50 3.77
CA TYR A 32 -1.49 -22.79 2.50
C TYR A 32 -0.69 -22.24 1.31
N LEU A 33 -0.20 -21.00 1.38
CA LEU A 33 0.65 -20.40 0.34
C LEU A 33 1.97 -21.16 0.18
N ILE A 34 2.59 -21.58 1.30
CA ILE A 34 3.83 -22.37 1.28
C ILE A 34 3.59 -23.72 0.60
N VAL A 35 2.58 -24.48 1.06
CA VAL A 35 2.28 -25.82 0.53
C VAL A 35 1.89 -25.76 -0.95
N SER A 36 1.12 -24.76 -1.37
CA SER A 36 0.65 -24.62 -2.74
C SER A 36 1.67 -24.01 -3.70
N GLY A 37 2.58 -23.15 -3.19
CA GLY A 37 3.56 -22.43 -4.02
C GLY A 37 4.90 -23.13 -4.13
N LEU A 38 5.41 -23.78 -3.09
CA LEU A 38 6.73 -24.44 -3.11
C LEU A 38 6.89 -25.49 -4.25
N PRO A 39 5.88 -26.29 -4.61
CA PRO A 39 6.04 -27.30 -5.67
C PRO A 39 6.43 -26.71 -7.04
N ALA A 40 5.92 -25.50 -7.38
CA ALA A 40 6.33 -24.87 -8.66
C ALA A 40 7.77 -24.37 -8.57
N ILE A 41 8.17 -23.74 -7.47
CA ILE A 41 9.54 -23.27 -7.28
C ILE A 41 10.54 -24.43 -7.35
N SER A 42 10.21 -25.59 -6.77
CA SER A 42 11.08 -26.77 -6.81
C SER A 42 11.22 -27.36 -8.23
N LYS A 43 10.17 -27.31 -9.04
CA LYS A 43 10.17 -27.81 -10.43
C LYS A 43 10.84 -26.85 -11.40
N ILE A 44 10.61 -25.55 -11.26
CA ILE A 44 11.14 -24.49 -12.16
C ILE A 44 12.58 -24.14 -11.79
N GLY A 45 12.92 -24.21 -10.50
CA GLY A 45 14.15 -23.73 -9.91
C GLY A 45 14.02 -22.28 -9.44
N LEU A 46 14.41 -22.02 -8.19
CA LEU A 46 14.26 -20.70 -7.54
C LEU A 46 14.90 -19.55 -8.35
N GLY A 47 16.12 -19.77 -8.88
CA GLY A 47 16.82 -18.75 -9.67
C GLY A 47 16.10 -18.40 -10.96
N LYS A 48 15.64 -19.40 -11.72
CA LYS A 48 14.88 -19.21 -12.96
C LYS A 48 13.51 -18.54 -12.69
N PHE A 49 12.87 -18.91 -11.59
CA PHE A 49 11.59 -18.32 -11.19
C PHE A 49 11.72 -16.85 -10.81
N LEU A 50 12.64 -16.51 -9.90
CA LEU A 50 12.78 -15.13 -9.38
C LEU A 50 13.46 -14.18 -10.37
N PHE A 51 14.47 -14.64 -11.09
CA PHE A 51 15.31 -13.79 -11.95
C PHE A 51 15.05 -13.98 -13.46
N GLY A 52 14.16 -14.89 -13.83
CA GLY A 52 13.73 -15.03 -15.22
C GLY A 52 12.98 -13.79 -15.67
N SER A 53 13.25 -13.34 -16.90
CA SER A 53 12.66 -12.13 -17.51
C SER A 53 11.41 -12.40 -18.35
N GLU A 54 11.05 -13.66 -18.57
CA GLU A 54 9.94 -14.03 -19.46
C GLU A 54 8.87 -14.80 -18.69
N TRP A 55 7.62 -14.34 -18.82
CA TRP A 55 6.43 -15.03 -18.38
C TRP A 55 5.58 -15.44 -19.59
N ALA A 56 5.54 -16.71 -19.89
CA ALA A 56 4.76 -17.30 -20.99
C ALA A 56 4.19 -18.65 -20.53
N SER A 57 3.26 -18.60 -19.59
CA SER A 57 2.71 -19.78 -18.90
C SER A 57 1.91 -20.73 -19.78
N THR A 58 1.40 -20.25 -20.94
CA THR A 58 0.57 -20.98 -21.90
C THR A 58 1.31 -21.34 -23.20
N ALA A 59 2.60 -21.01 -23.34
CA ALA A 59 3.40 -21.33 -24.51
C ALA A 59 3.72 -22.85 -24.58
N ALA A 60 4.10 -23.32 -25.74
CA ALA A 60 4.52 -24.73 -25.95
C ALA A 60 5.68 -25.10 -25.01
N GLU A 61 6.63 -24.17 -24.81
CA GLU A 61 7.63 -24.22 -23.75
C GLU A 61 7.27 -23.17 -22.73
N ALA A 62 6.63 -23.61 -21.64
CA ALA A 62 6.18 -22.70 -20.59
C ALA A 62 7.36 -22.05 -19.85
N LYS A 63 7.34 -20.71 -19.74
CA LYS A 63 8.33 -19.91 -19.01
C LYS A 63 7.65 -19.20 -17.83
N PHE A 64 8.30 -19.22 -16.68
CA PHE A 64 7.73 -18.75 -15.42
C PHE A 64 8.67 -17.75 -14.69
N GLY A 65 9.31 -16.86 -15.43
CA GLY A 65 10.16 -15.81 -14.85
C GLY A 65 9.31 -14.62 -14.33
N ILE A 66 9.51 -14.21 -13.09
CA ILE A 66 8.71 -13.15 -12.44
C ILE A 66 9.49 -11.87 -12.16
N LEU A 67 10.74 -11.77 -12.60
CA LEU A 67 11.55 -10.56 -12.39
C LEU A 67 10.85 -9.27 -12.87
N PRO A 68 10.21 -9.23 -14.05
CA PRO A 68 9.46 -8.04 -14.50
C PRO A 68 8.39 -7.63 -13.51
N PHE A 69 7.65 -8.58 -12.91
CA PHE A 69 6.57 -8.31 -11.96
C PHE A 69 7.10 -7.78 -10.63
N ILE A 70 8.22 -8.32 -10.15
CA ILE A 70 8.90 -7.84 -8.94
C ILE A 70 9.32 -6.38 -9.13
N LEU A 71 10.07 -6.11 -10.20
CA LEU A 71 10.57 -4.76 -10.49
C LEU A 71 9.42 -3.76 -10.72
N THR A 72 8.39 -4.16 -11.46
CA THR A 72 7.19 -3.34 -11.67
C THR A 72 6.51 -3.00 -10.34
N SER A 73 6.34 -4.00 -9.44
CA SER A 73 5.72 -3.77 -8.13
C SER A 73 6.56 -2.83 -7.27
N VAL A 74 7.90 -2.96 -7.30
CA VAL A 74 8.82 -2.06 -6.60
C VAL A 74 8.72 -0.63 -7.16
N TYR A 75 8.87 -0.48 -8.48
CA TYR A 75 8.88 0.85 -9.12
C TYR A 75 7.52 1.55 -9.01
N GLY A 76 6.42 0.79 -9.19
CA GLY A 76 5.07 1.31 -9.03
C GLY A 76 4.79 1.80 -7.61
N THR A 77 5.17 1.01 -6.61
CA THR A 77 5.00 1.38 -5.20
C THR A 77 5.91 2.54 -4.82
N CYS A 78 7.19 2.52 -5.19
CA CYS A 78 8.11 3.63 -4.93
C CYS A 78 7.63 4.92 -5.58
N GLY A 79 7.17 4.88 -6.84
CA GLY A 79 6.61 6.03 -7.53
C GLY A 79 5.37 6.59 -6.84
N ALA A 80 4.46 5.71 -6.42
CA ALA A 80 3.27 6.11 -5.67
C ALA A 80 3.60 6.76 -4.32
N ILE A 81 4.59 6.24 -3.61
CA ILE A 81 5.06 6.78 -2.33
C ILE A 81 5.72 8.14 -2.53
N LEU A 82 6.58 8.30 -3.54
CA LEU A 82 7.27 9.56 -3.85
C LEU A 82 6.29 10.72 -4.13
N ILE A 83 5.12 10.42 -4.68
CA ILE A 83 4.07 11.42 -4.94
C ILE A 83 3.10 11.50 -3.74
N GLY A 84 2.57 10.38 -3.31
CA GLY A 84 1.48 10.31 -2.35
C GLY A 84 1.88 10.70 -0.92
N VAL A 85 3.11 10.36 -0.48
CA VAL A 85 3.56 10.70 0.88
C VAL A 85 3.74 12.21 1.05
N PRO A 86 4.49 12.93 0.19
CA PRO A 86 4.62 14.38 0.33
C PRO A 86 3.28 15.10 0.24
N VAL A 87 2.44 14.77 -0.73
CA VAL A 87 1.13 15.39 -0.90
C VAL A 87 0.22 15.10 0.30
N GLY A 88 0.15 13.84 0.73
CA GLY A 88 -0.67 13.43 1.87
C GLY A 88 -0.22 14.06 3.19
N PHE A 89 1.10 14.08 3.43
CA PHE A 89 1.69 14.70 4.62
C PHE A 89 1.44 16.22 4.66
N LEU A 90 1.73 16.94 3.58
CA LEU A 90 1.51 18.39 3.53
C LEU A 90 0.02 18.73 3.67
N THR A 91 -0.87 17.92 3.06
CA THR A 91 -2.32 18.06 3.25
C THR A 91 -2.71 17.83 4.72
N ALA A 92 -2.11 16.87 5.40
CA ALA A 92 -2.38 16.61 6.81
C ALA A 92 -1.95 17.79 7.72
N VAL A 93 -0.75 18.36 7.48
CA VAL A 93 -0.28 19.55 8.20
C VAL A 93 -1.22 20.72 7.94
N PHE A 94 -1.60 20.96 6.68
CA PHE A 94 -2.54 22.01 6.30
C PHE A 94 -3.88 21.87 7.03
N LEU A 95 -4.48 20.67 7.01
CA LEU A 95 -5.77 20.40 7.67
C LEU A 95 -5.69 20.52 9.18
N SER A 96 -4.61 20.06 9.80
CA SER A 96 -4.46 20.05 11.26
C SER A 96 -4.15 21.43 11.82
N LYS A 97 -3.37 22.27 11.10
CA LYS A 97 -2.77 23.48 11.67
C LYS A 97 -3.24 24.80 11.04
N MET A 98 -3.64 24.79 9.77
CA MET A 98 -3.87 26.04 9.02
C MET A 98 -5.36 26.32 8.75
N VAL A 99 -6.16 25.28 8.59
CA VAL A 99 -7.55 25.42 8.11
C VAL A 99 -8.50 25.79 9.27
N PRO A 100 -9.40 26.79 9.10
CA PRO A 100 -10.44 27.09 10.07
C PRO A 100 -11.38 25.90 10.29
N LYS A 101 -11.87 25.71 11.52
CA LYS A 101 -12.66 24.53 11.94
C LYS A 101 -13.82 24.17 10.98
N LYS A 102 -14.54 25.17 10.46
CA LYS A 102 -15.67 24.94 9.54
C LYS A 102 -15.24 24.34 8.21
N LEU A 103 -14.19 24.87 7.59
CA LEU A 103 -13.67 24.37 6.31
C LEU A 103 -12.98 23.01 6.50
N ARG A 104 -12.31 22.84 7.62
CA ARG A 104 -11.67 21.57 7.99
C ARG A 104 -12.66 20.41 7.99
N THR A 105 -13.83 20.56 8.64
CA THR A 105 -14.86 19.51 8.67
C THR A 105 -15.30 19.09 7.26
N VAL A 106 -15.44 20.04 6.33
CA VAL A 106 -15.79 19.76 4.94
C VAL A 106 -14.69 18.98 4.23
N MET A 107 -13.42 19.42 4.40
CA MET A 107 -12.28 18.76 3.78
C MET A 107 -12.03 17.35 4.35
N GLU A 108 -12.16 17.16 5.65
CA GLU A 108 -12.07 15.83 6.30
C GLU A 108 -13.19 14.89 5.83
N SER A 109 -14.40 15.44 5.62
CA SER A 109 -15.50 14.69 5.02
C SER A 109 -15.18 14.27 3.59
N ALA A 110 -14.60 15.16 2.78
CA ALA A 110 -14.15 14.84 1.41
C ALA A 110 -13.08 13.74 1.41
N VAL A 111 -12.06 13.85 2.28
CA VAL A 111 -11.02 12.81 2.44
C VAL A 111 -11.64 11.49 2.90
N SER A 112 -12.68 11.56 3.75
CA SER A 112 -13.40 10.36 4.22
C SER A 112 -14.20 9.69 3.12
N LEU A 113 -14.84 10.47 2.25
CA LEU A 113 -15.53 9.96 1.06
C LEU A 113 -14.53 9.28 0.10
N LEU A 114 -13.38 9.91 -0.18
CA LEU A 114 -12.33 9.29 -0.97
C LEU A 114 -11.88 7.94 -0.38
N ALA A 115 -11.71 7.86 0.95
CA ALA A 115 -11.34 6.60 1.60
C ALA A 115 -12.39 5.49 1.42
N GLY A 116 -13.67 5.85 1.25
CA GLY A 116 -14.79 4.94 1.07
C GLY A 116 -15.01 4.47 -0.37
N ILE A 117 -14.37 5.09 -1.35
CA ILE A 117 -14.51 4.69 -2.76
C ILE A 117 -13.86 3.31 -2.98
N PRO A 118 -14.58 2.31 -3.56
CA PRO A 118 -13.99 1.03 -3.95
C PRO A 118 -12.83 1.20 -4.93
N SER A 119 -11.77 0.40 -4.78
CA SER A 119 -10.56 0.51 -5.62
C SER A 119 -10.85 0.34 -7.12
N VAL A 120 -11.82 -0.50 -7.47
CA VAL A 120 -12.28 -0.69 -8.86
C VAL A 120 -12.76 0.63 -9.48
N VAL A 121 -13.40 1.51 -8.71
CA VAL A 121 -13.87 2.81 -9.22
C VAL A 121 -12.69 3.73 -9.54
N TYR A 122 -11.64 3.72 -8.71
CA TYR A 122 -10.40 4.43 -9.03
C TYR A 122 -9.76 3.91 -10.32
N GLY A 123 -9.75 2.58 -10.49
CA GLY A 123 -9.27 1.95 -11.71
C GLY A 123 -10.11 2.33 -12.94
N LEU A 124 -11.44 2.32 -12.80
CA LEU A 124 -12.36 2.71 -13.88
C LEU A 124 -12.15 4.17 -14.31
N VAL A 125 -12.09 5.09 -13.37
CA VAL A 125 -11.81 6.51 -13.65
C VAL A 125 -10.42 6.65 -14.27
N GLY A 126 -9.43 5.94 -13.75
CA GLY A 126 -8.08 5.90 -14.31
C GLY A 126 -8.09 5.44 -15.78
N MET A 127 -8.79 4.36 -16.08
CA MET A 127 -8.91 3.82 -17.43
C MET A 127 -9.64 4.78 -18.39
N LEU A 128 -10.71 5.44 -17.94
CA LEU A 128 -11.53 6.30 -18.79
C LEU A 128 -10.95 7.71 -18.98
N VAL A 129 -10.20 8.22 -17.99
CA VAL A 129 -9.72 9.61 -17.99
C VAL A 129 -8.19 9.68 -18.05
N LEU A 130 -7.51 8.98 -17.14
CA LEU A 130 -6.05 9.08 -17.00
C LEU A 130 -5.32 8.41 -18.16
N VAL A 131 -5.71 7.20 -18.54
CA VAL A 131 -5.07 6.44 -19.64
C VAL A 131 -5.18 7.21 -20.96
N PRO A 132 -6.36 7.68 -21.43
CA PRO A 132 -6.45 8.52 -22.61
C PRO A 132 -5.71 9.86 -22.47
N GLY A 133 -5.67 10.43 -21.25
CA GLY A 133 -4.90 11.64 -20.96
C GLY A 133 -3.41 11.45 -21.17
N ILE A 134 -2.83 10.38 -20.61
CA ILE A 134 -1.41 10.02 -20.79
C ILE A 134 -1.11 9.79 -22.27
N ARG A 135 -1.95 9.02 -22.97
CA ARG A 135 -1.80 8.75 -24.39
C ARG A 135 -1.69 10.04 -25.22
N LYS A 136 -2.57 11.00 -24.96
CA LYS A 136 -2.60 12.29 -25.68
C LYS A 136 -1.44 13.18 -25.30
N LEU A 137 -1.10 13.27 -24.01
CA LEU A 137 -0.08 14.19 -23.51
C LEU A 137 1.33 13.77 -23.92
N PHE A 138 1.63 12.48 -23.87
CA PHE A 138 2.97 11.94 -24.14
C PHE A 138 3.09 11.32 -25.55
N HIS A 139 2.03 11.36 -26.36
CA HIS A 139 1.99 10.81 -27.73
C HIS A 139 2.42 9.33 -27.80
N VAL A 140 2.04 8.53 -26.78
CA VAL A 140 2.34 7.09 -26.73
C VAL A 140 1.22 6.29 -27.39
N PRO A 141 1.51 5.07 -27.92
CA PRO A 141 0.52 4.24 -28.59
C PRO A 141 -0.65 3.83 -27.69
N ASP A 142 -0.34 3.47 -26.44
CA ASP A 142 -1.31 3.15 -25.37
C ASP A 142 -0.92 3.92 -24.11
N GLY A 143 -1.91 4.49 -23.43
CA GLY A 143 -1.69 5.19 -22.17
C GLY A 143 -1.74 4.28 -20.93
N ALA A 144 -2.17 3.01 -21.09
CA ALA A 144 -2.13 2.01 -20.03
C ALA A 144 -0.67 1.63 -19.74
N SER A 145 -0.17 2.00 -18.55
CA SER A 145 1.28 2.04 -18.31
C SER A 145 1.62 2.03 -16.83
N LEU A 146 2.91 1.88 -16.53
CA LEU A 146 3.45 2.03 -15.17
C LEU A 146 3.13 3.42 -14.60
N LEU A 147 3.20 4.49 -15.41
CA LEU A 147 2.87 5.85 -14.99
C LEU A 147 1.41 5.97 -14.56
N ALA A 148 0.48 5.40 -15.32
CA ALA A 148 -0.94 5.38 -14.96
C ALA A 148 -1.17 4.67 -13.63
N ALA A 149 -0.52 3.52 -13.43
CA ALA A 149 -0.59 2.78 -12.17
C ALA A 149 -0.01 3.59 -10.99
N ILE A 150 1.14 4.24 -11.16
CA ILE A 150 1.75 5.10 -10.14
C ILE A 150 0.80 6.21 -9.71
N ILE A 151 0.18 6.92 -10.65
CA ILE A 151 -0.73 8.03 -10.34
C ILE A 151 -1.97 7.53 -9.60
N VAL A 152 -2.59 6.45 -10.07
CA VAL A 152 -3.77 5.87 -9.40
C VAL A 152 -3.42 5.40 -7.99
N LEU A 153 -2.32 4.68 -7.81
CA LEU A 153 -1.84 4.23 -6.50
C LEU A 153 -1.54 5.43 -5.57
N ALA A 154 -0.89 6.48 -6.08
CA ALA A 154 -0.60 7.69 -5.32
C ALA A 154 -1.88 8.33 -4.79
N ILE A 155 -2.91 8.48 -5.63
CA ILE A 155 -4.22 9.03 -5.21
C ILE A 155 -4.89 8.13 -4.16
N MET A 156 -4.83 6.82 -4.34
CA MET A 156 -5.48 5.86 -3.43
C MET A 156 -4.86 5.80 -2.04
N ILE A 157 -3.57 6.09 -1.88
CA ILE A 157 -2.93 6.09 -0.57
C ILE A 157 -3.14 7.40 0.20
N LEU A 158 -3.48 8.51 -0.48
CA LEU A 158 -3.66 9.83 0.13
C LEU A 158 -4.61 9.82 1.35
N PRO A 159 -5.83 9.26 1.27
CA PRO A 159 -6.76 9.32 2.39
C PRO A 159 -6.22 8.66 3.66
N SER A 160 -5.51 7.55 3.52
CA SER A 160 -4.92 6.82 4.64
C SER A 160 -3.80 7.63 5.29
N ILE A 161 -2.90 8.21 4.48
CA ILE A 161 -1.79 9.04 4.95
C ILE A 161 -2.33 10.29 5.63
N ILE A 162 -3.28 10.98 5.00
CA ILE A 162 -3.86 12.23 5.54
C ILE A 162 -4.51 11.96 6.89
N LYS A 163 -5.44 11.00 6.99
CA LYS A 163 -6.19 10.74 8.23
C LYS A 163 -5.29 10.37 9.40
N VAL A 164 -4.39 9.43 9.20
CA VAL A 164 -3.50 8.96 10.29
C VAL A 164 -2.51 10.07 10.68
N SER A 165 -2.00 10.84 9.72
CA SER A 165 -1.11 11.96 10.01
C SER A 165 -1.83 13.12 10.73
N VAL A 166 -3.08 13.44 10.36
CA VAL A 166 -3.90 14.43 11.07
C VAL A 166 -4.08 14.02 12.52
N THR A 167 -4.52 12.77 12.76
CA THR A 167 -4.70 12.23 14.10
C THR A 167 -3.41 12.30 14.93
N ALA A 168 -2.27 11.98 14.32
CA ALA A 168 -0.97 12.05 14.99
C ALA A 168 -0.56 13.49 15.35
N LEU A 169 -0.80 14.44 14.44
CA LEU A 169 -0.51 15.88 14.69
C LEU A 169 -1.42 16.49 15.76
N GLU A 170 -2.66 16.01 15.87
CA GLU A 170 -3.61 16.45 16.90
C GLU A 170 -3.36 15.84 18.27
N ALA A 171 -2.72 14.69 18.32
CA ALA A 171 -2.32 14.05 19.57
C ALA A 171 -1.11 14.74 20.24
N VAL A 172 -0.45 15.70 19.58
CA VAL A 172 0.64 16.48 20.17
C VAL A 172 0.06 17.44 21.21
N PRO A 173 0.55 17.42 22.46
CA PRO A 173 0.08 18.31 23.51
C PRO A 173 0.24 19.80 23.12
N PRO A 174 -0.80 20.64 23.31
CA PRO A 174 -0.76 22.05 22.92
C PRO A 174 0.34 22.85 23.66
N GLU A 175 0.74 22.38 24.83
CA GLU A 175 1.81 23.00 25.63
C GLU A 175 3.15 23.06 24.90
N TYR A 176 3.40 22.11 23.96
CA TYR A 176 4.63 22.12 23.15
C TYR A 176 4.62 23.28 22.15
N GLU A 177 3.47 23.55 21.54
CA GLU A 177 3.30 24.66 20.62
C GLU A 177 3.34 26.01 21.35
N ASP A 178 2.67 26.11 22.50
CA ASP A 178 2.63 27.32 23.35
C ASP A 178 4.04 27.69 23.84
N ALA A 179 4.83 26.72 24.29
CA ALA A 179 6.22 26.94 24.70
C ALA A 179 7.10 27.44 23.52
N SER A 180 6.94 26.93 22.34
CA SER A 180 7.66 27.40 21.16
C SER A 180 7.30 28.84 20.81
N LEU A 181 6.01 29.14 20.80
CA LEU A 181 5.52 30.50 20.52
C LEU A 181 5.99 31.51 21.59
N ALA A 182 6.04 31.10 22.87
CA ALA A 182 6.55 31.92 23.98
C ALA A 182 8.04 32.27 23.83
N LEU A 183 8.82 31.40 23.15
CA LEU A 183 10.22 31.65 22.79
C LEU A 183 10.38 32.54 21.56
N GLY A 184 9.28 33.02 20.95
CA GLY A 184 9.29 33.93 19.81
C GLY A 184 9.32 33.23 18.43
N ALA A 185 9.12 31.92 18.37
CA ALA A 185 8.99 31.22 17.07
C ALA A 185 7.71 31.63 16.36
N THR A 186 7.73 31.62 15.02
CA THR A 186 6.51 31.77 14.19
C THR A 186 5.64 30.53 14.27
N LYS A 187 4.38 30.62 13.87
CA LYS A 187 3.46 29.46 13.82
C LYS A 187 4.01 28.37 12.90
N GLU A 188 4.50 28.74 11.72
CA GLU A 188 5.05 27.83 10.72
C GLU A 188 6.29 27.11 11.27
N GLU A 189 7.19 27.84 11.94
CA GLU A 189 8.36 27.22 12.59
C GLU A 189 7.93 26.24 13.69
N THR A 190 6.94 26.60 14.50
CA THR A 190 6.39 25.73 15.54
C THR A 190 5.82 24.45 14.94
N TRP A 191 5.04 24.54 13.86
CA TRP A 191 4.47 23.33 13.21
C TRP A 191 5.54 22.39 12.69
N PHE A 192 6.52 22.90 11.93
CA PHE A 192 7.51 22.04 11.29
C PHE A 192 8.66 21.64 12.22
N ARG A 193 9.04 22.45 13.22
CA ARG A 193 10.15 22.15 14.14
C ARG A 193 9.73 21.54 15.47
N VAL A 194 8.45 21.65 15.84
CA VAL A 194 7.95 21.11 17.12
C VAL A 194 6.85 20.07 16.89
N SER A 195 5.71 20.46 16.26
CA SER A 195 4.55 19.55 16.14
C SER A 195 4.85 18.35 15.24
N VAL A 196 5.48 18.55 14.08
CA VAL A 196 5.83 17.45 13.15
C VAL A 196 6.84 16.48 13.77
N PRO A 197 7.96 16.91 14.36
CA PRO A 197 8.86 16.01 15.07
C PRO A 197 8.21 15.28 16.25
N ALA A 198 7.33 15.95 17.01
CA ALA A 198 6.59 15.33 18.11
C ALA A 198 5.62 14.23 17.60
N ALA A 199 5.01 14.42 16.42
CA ALA A 199 4.09 13.48 15.77
C ALA A 199 4.79 12.42 14.91
N ARG A 200 6.14 12.38 14.84
CA ARG A 200 6.91 11.58 13.89
C ARG A 200 6.53 10.09 13.84
N SER A 201 6.27 9.49 14.99
CA SER A 201 5.91 8.07 15.08
C SER A 201 4.56 7.76 14.41
N GLY A 202 3.57 8.63 14.62
CA GLY A 202 2.25 8.50 14.00
C GLY A 202 2.28 8.80 12.50
N ILE A 203 3.03 9.82 12.07
CA ILE A 203 3.23 10.14 10.64
C ILE A 203 3.92 8.97 9.93
N ALA A 204 4.91 8.40 10.57
CA ALA A 204 5.61 7.24 10.05
C ALA A 204 4.70 6.00 9.94
N ALA A 205 3.81 5.76 10.93
CA ALA A 205 2.79 4.73 10.86
C ALA A 205 1.80 4.98 9.69
N ALA A 206 1.45 6.24 9.40
CA ALA A 206 0.65 6.60 8.24
C ALA A 206 1.32 6.21 6.92
N VAL A 207 2.63 6.44 6.80
CA VAL A 207 3.41 6.04 5.62
C VAL A 207 3.43 4.52 5.46
N VAL A 208 3.70 3.77 6.54
CA VAL A 208 3.67 2.28 6.52
C VAL A 208 2.32 1.76 6.05
N LEU A 209 1.23 2.34 6.54
CA LEU A 209 -0.12 1.96 6.13
C LEU A 209 -0.35 2.25 4.63
N GLY A 210 0.12 3.41 4.14
CA GLY A 210 0.07 3.77 2.72
C GLY A 210 0.86 2.79 1.85
N VAL A 211 2.09 2.44 2.26
CA VAL A 211 2.94 1.46 1.57
C VAL A 211 2.26 0.09 1.48
N GLY A 212 1.74 -0.40 2.61
CA GLY A 212 1.02 -1.68 2.64
C GLY A 212 -0.18 -1.70 1.71
N ARG A 213 -0.94 -0.60 1.64
CA ARG A 213 -2.07 -0.44 0.73
C ARG A 213 -1.63 -0.44 -0.75
N ALA A 214 -0.57 0.30 -1.09
CA ALA A 214 -0.04 0.34 -2.47
C ALA A 214 0.46 -1.03 -2.95
N LEU A 215 1.18 -1.76 -2.09
CA LEU A 215 1.70 -3.10 -2.41
C LEU A 215 0.61 -4.16 -2.59
N GLY A 216 -0.48 -4.04 -1.83
CA GLY A 216 -1.59 -5.00 -1.89
C GLY A 216 -2.64 -4.70 -2.96
N GLU A 217 -2.54 -3.56 -3.66
CA GLU A 217 -3.56 -3.18 -4.63
C GLU A 217 -3.46 -3.99 -5.92
N ALA A 218 -4.59 -4.57 -6.32
CA ALA A 218 -4.70 -5.35 -7.55
C ALA A 218 -5.74 -4.76 -8.51
N MET A 219 -6.96 -4.50 -8.02
CA MET A 219 -8.12 -4.23 -8.88
C MET A 219 -8.04 -2.89 -9.62
N ALA A 220 -7.57 -1.83 -8.96
CA ALA A 220 -7.38 -0.55 -9.63
C ALA A 220 -6.22 -0.63 -10.63
N VAL A 221 -5.12 -1.29 -10.25
CA VAL A 221 -3.91 -1.39 -11.07
C VAL A 221 -4.16 -2.22 -12.33
N ILE A 222 -4.92 -3.33 -12.24
CA ILE A 222 -5.24 -4.19 -13.40
C ILE A 222 -5.94 -3.41 -14.52
N MET A 223 -6.70 -2.37 -14.18
CA MET A 223 -7.45 -1.57 -15.15
C MET A 223 -6.60 -0.53 -15.88
N VAL A 224 -5.47 -0.11 -15.29
CA VAL A 224 -4.67 1.01 -15.81
C VAL A 224 -3.25 0.65 -16.22
N SER A 225 -2.75 -0.54 -15.82
CA SER A 225 -1.37 -0.95 -16.09
C SER A 225 -1.16 -1.65 -17.44
N GLY A 226 -2.25 -2.07 -18.10
CA GLY A 226 -2.21 -2.81 -19.37
C GLY A 226 -1.90 -4.30 -19.26
N ASN A 227 -1.36 -4.77 -18.13
CA ASN A 227 -1.11 -6.18 -17.78
C ASN A 227 -0.18 -6.98 -18.70
N ALA A 228 0.66 -6.36 -19.51
CA ALA A 228 1.66 -7.07 -20.30
C ALA A 228 2.85 -7.50 -19.42
N PRO A 229 3.40 -8.70 -19.60
CA PRO A 229 4.53 -9.23 -18.81
C PRO A 229 5.87 -8.64 -19.26
N ASN A 230 5.95 -7.34 -19.49
CA ASN A 230 7.13 -6.63 -19.95
C ASN A 230 8.03 -6.21 -18.78
N MET A 231 9.31 -5.98 -19.08
CA MET A 231 10.20 -5.27 -18.16
C MET A 231 9.66 -3.86 -17.91
N PRO A 232 9.76 -3.33 -16.67
CA PRO A 232 9.14 -2.06 -16.32
C PRO A 232 9.75 -0.89 -17.09
N SER A 233 8.89 -0.20 -17.82
CA SER A 233 9.13 1.08 -18.48
C SER A 233 7.98 2.03 -18.11
N LEU A 234 8.29 3.33 -17.95
CA LEU A 234 7.33 4.30 -17.42
C LEU A 234 6.05 4.41 -18.28
N PHE A 235 6.20 4.33 -19.60
CA PHE A 235 5.12 4.53 -20.57
C PHE A 235 4.63 3.25 -21.24
N GLU A 236 5.14 2.10 -20.82
CA GLU A 236 4.73 0.82 -21.38
C GLU A 236 3.79 0.07 -20.46
N SER A 237 3.02 -0.83 -21.08
CA SER A 237 2.16 -1.77 -20.38
C SER A 237 3.00 -2.72 -19.53
N VAL A 238 2.64 -2.86 -18.26
CA VAL A 238 3.38 -3.65 -17.27
C VAL A 238 2.44 -4.50 -16.43
N ARG A 239 3.00 -5.52 -15.77
CA ARG A 239 2.26 -6.40 -14.88
C ARG A 239 2.87 -6.40 -13.48
N PHE A 240 2.03 -6.22 -12.46
CA PHE A 240 2.41 -6.30 -11.05
C PHE A 240 2.29 -7.73 -10.54
N LEU A 241 2.92 -8.05 -9.41
CA LEU A 241 2.75 -9.34 -8.73
C LEU A 241 1.28 -9.60 -8.36
N THR A 242 0.60 -8.57 -7.86
CA THR A 242 -0.84 -8.63 -7.50
C THR A 242 -1.72 -8.88 -8.71
N THR A 243 -1.47 -8.15 -9.81
CA THR A 243 -2.30 -8.27 -11.02
C THR A 243 -2.06 -9.58 -11.76
N ALA A 244 -0.84 -10.14 -11.71
CA ALA A 244 -0.56 -11.47 -12.27
C ALA A 244 -1.41 -12.56 -11.62
N VAL A 245 -1.50 -12.54 -10.28
CA VAL A 245 -2.35 -13.50 -9.53
C VAL A 245 -3.82 -13.23 -9.82
N ALA A 246 -4.27 -11.98 -9.74
CA ALA A 246 -5.69 -11.63 -9.90
C ALA A 246 -6.23 -11.93 -11.30
N SER A 247 -5.42 -11.74 -12.34
CA SER A 247 -5.86 -11.94 -13.73
C SER A 247 -5.87 -13.39 -14.19
N GLU A 248 -4.93 -14.23 -13.73
CA GLU A 248 -4.74 -15.57 -14.26
C GLU A 248 -5.24 -16.69 -13.33
N MET A 249 -5.42 -16.45 -12.03
CA MET A 249 -5.73 -17.51 -11.06
C MET A 249 -7.00 -18.29 -11.39
N SER A 250 -8.05 -17.61 -11.86
CA SER A 250 -9.35 -18.24 -12.13
C SER A 250 -9.33 -19.19 -13.33
N TYR A 251 -8.41 -18.99 -14.26
CA TYR A 251 -8.31 -19.75 -15.52
C TYR A 251 -7.11 -20.70 -15.56
N SER A 252 -6.30 -20.69 -14.51
CA SER A 252 -5.07 -21.48 -14.43
C SER A 252 -5.31 -22.91 -13.95
N SER A 253 -4.46 -23.84 -14.40
CA SER A 253 -4.45 -25.22 -13.93
C SER A 253 -3.03 -25.76 -13.83
N GLY A 254 -2.85 -26.90 -13.17
CA GLY A 254 -1.56 -27.60 -13.10
C GLY A 254 -0.40 -26.74 -12.60
N LEU A 255 0.71 -26.73 -13.34
CA LEU A 255 1.94 -26.01 -12.96
C LEU A 255 1.76 -24.50 -12.98
N GLN A 256 0.97 -23.95 -13.92
CA GLN A 256 0.66 -22.52 -13.97
C GLN A 256 -0.01 -22.06 -12.69
N ARG A 257 -1.02 -22.79 -12.21
CA ARG A 257 -1.71 -22.45 -10.95
C ARG A 257 -0.76 -22.51 -9.75
N GLN A 258 0.12 -23.52 -9.69
CA GLN A 258 1.14 -23.62 -8.66
C GLN A 258 2.13 -22.43 -8.73
N ALA A 259 2.54 -21.99 -9.93
CA ALA A 259 3.40 -20.84 -10.12
C ALA A 259 2.72 -19.51 -9.67
N LEU A 260 1.41 -19.36 -9.88
CA LEU A 260 0.67 -18.20 -9.37
C LEU A 260 0.59 -18.20 -7.83
N PHE A 261 0.45 -19.36 -7.18
CA PHE A 261 0.60 -19.46 -5.72
C PHE A 261 2.03 -19.13 -5.26
N SER A 262 3.05 -19.47 -6.06
CA SER A 262 4.42 -19.05 -5.79
C SER A 262 4.58 -17.53 -5.89
N ILE A 263 3.94 -16.87 -6.88
CA ILE A 263 3.90 -15.40 -6.96
C ILE A 263 3.25 -14.80 -5.72
N ALA A 264 2.11 -15.35 -5.29
CA ALA A 264 1.43 -14.90 -4.08
C ALA A 264 2.30 -15.09 -2.82
N LEU A 265 3.06 -16.19 -2.73
CA LEU A 265 4.03 -16.43 -1.65
C LEU A 265 5.17 -15.40 -1.68
N VAL A 266 5.73 -15.10 -2.86
CA VAL A 266 6.78 -14.07 -3.02
C VAL A 266 6.24 -12.70 -2.62
N LEU A 267 5.04 -12.32 -3.06
CA LEU A 267 4.39 -11.08 -2.67
C LEU A 267 4.18 -11.00 -1.15
N TYR A 268 3.70 -12.08 -0.54
CA TYR A 268 3.49 -12.15 0.90
C TYR A 268 4.81 -11.93 1.68
N LEU A 269 5.87 -12.63 1.29
CA LEU A 269 7.20 -12.46 1.90
C LEU A 269 7.75 -11.05 1.67
N PHE A 270 7.55 -10.48 0.49
CA PHE A 270 7.96 -9.12 0.15
C PHE A 270 7.27 -8.08 1.04
N ILE A 271 5.96 -8.20 1.24
CA ILE A 271 5.18 -7.33 2.14
C ILE A 271 5.68 -7.48 3.60
N LEU A 272 5.93 -8.69 4.06
CA LEU A 272 6.46 -8.93 5.41
C LEU A 272 7.83 -8.28 5.59
N LEU A 273 8.74 -8.44 4.63
CA LEU A 273 10.08 -7.84 4.67
C LEU A 273 10.02 -6.31 4.70
N ILE A 274 9.21 -5.69 3.83
CA ILE A 274 9.05 -4.24 3.80
C ILE A 274 8.46 -3.73 5.12
N ASN A 275 7.42 -4.36 5.64
CA ASN A 275 6.83 -3.97 6.92
C ASN A 275 7.81 -4.14 8.09
N ALA A 276 8.58 -5.23 8.11
CA ALA A 276 9.60 -5.45 9.14
C ALA A 276 10.71 -4.39 9.06
N ALA A 277 11.20 -4.08 7.85
CA ALA A 277 12.21 -3.05 7.62
C ALA A 277 11.71 -1.67 8.06
N LEU A 278 10.52 -1.27 7.61
CA LEU A 278 9.91 0.01 7.99
C LEU A 278 9.73 0.12 9.51
N ASN A 279 9.19 -0.91 10.16
CA ASN A 279 9.02 -0.93 11.61
C ASN A 279 10.36 -0.87 12.37
N TYR A 280 11.39 -1.52 11.85
CA TYR A 280 12.74 -1.45 12.44
C TYR A 280 13.30 -0.02 12.37
N PHE A 281 13.22 0.63 11.20
CA PHE A 281 13.68 2.02 11.02
C PHE A 281 12.90 2.99 11.91
N LEU A 282 11.58 2.81 12.03
CA LEU A 282 10.74 3.65 12.86
C LEU A 282 11.08 3.54 14.35
N LYS A 283 11.27 2.31 14.86
CA LYS A 283 11.66 2.09 16.26
C LYS A 283 13.02 2.72 16.57
N ARG A 284 13.99 2.59 15.68
CA ARG A 284 15.34 3.16 15.87
C ARG A 284 15.30 4.68 15.94
N ASN A 285 14.49 5.34 15.11
CA ASN A 285 14.36 6.79 15.09
C ASN A 285 13.45 7.33 16.20
N ALA A 286 12.69 6.48 16.89
CA ALA A 286 11.87 6.88 18.05
C ALA A 286 12.66 6.90 19.36
N LEU A 287 13.81 6.21 19.42
CA LEU A 287 14.70 6.10 20.59
C LEU A 287 15.86 7.12 20.59
N GLY A 288 16.06 7.89 19.56
CA GLY A 288 16.97 9.03 19.45
C GLY A 288 16.18 10.34 19.30
#